data_46c8d135981ff7fb0b10718e4a201c7c
#
_entry.id   46c8d135981ff7fb0b10718e4a201c7c
#
_cell.length_a   1.000
_cell.length_b   1.000
_cell.length_c   1.000
_cell.angle_alpha   90.00
_cell.angle_beta   90.00
_cell.angle_gamma   90.00
#
_symmetry.space_group_name_H-M   'P 1'
#
loop_
_entity.id
_entity.type
_entity.pdbx_description
1 polymer ?
#
loop_
_entity_poly.entity_id
_entity_poly.type
_entity_poly.pdbx_seq_one_letter_code
_entity_poly.pdbx_strand_id
1 'polypeptide(L)'
;DVPAFPKSAMDGYAITYKADCNEYIVDGIIGAGVVWEYPVETGHAVRIMTGAPVPDTCDTVIMQEQVVGSGEPGTTITIQGKYTCGDHIIPQGEECSAGTTVIPRGTEITSTVQTILTGLGFTEINVNAMPRVLVLTSGHEVIEPGESLTPGKIYNSNRAMICGLLEDLGFQKITHYHVSDSPEALDSEIDHVLKLSKNADIIISSGGVSVG
;
A
#
# COMPACT_ATOMS: atom_id res chain seq x y z
N ASP A 1 -3.34 11.34 -10.83
CA ASP A 1 -4.80 11.31 -10.82
C ASP A 1 -5.32 9.89 -10.69
N VAL A 2 -6.35 9.71 -9.88
CA VAL A 2 -7.12 8.46 -9.78
C VAL A 2 -8.59 8.80 -9.93
N PRO A 3 -9.26 8.28 -10.95
CA PRO A 3 -8.72 7.54 -12.09
C PRO A 3 -7.78 8.38 -12.98
N ALA A 4 -6.96 7.71 -13.79
CA ALA A 4 -5.99 8.37 -14.66
C ALA A 4 -6.61 9.01 -15.92
N PHE A 5 -7.88 8.72 -16.20
CA PHE A 5 -8.65 9.23 -17.33
C PHE A 5 -10.15 9.23 -16.98
N PRO A 6 -10.99 10.00 -17.69
CA PRO A 6 -12.43 9.94 -17.52
C PRO A 6 -12.94 8.55 -17.91
N LYS A 7 -13.71 7.90 -17.03
CA LYS A 7 -14.23 6.52 -17.26
C LYS A 7 -15.74 6.44 -17.11
N SER A 8 -16.34 5.49 -17.80
CA SER A 8 -17.76 5.23 -17.66
C SER A 8 -18.09 4.65 -16.27
N ALA A 9 -19.10 5.20 -15.62
CA ALA A 9 -19.64 4.69 -14.37
C ALA A 9 -20.59 3.50 -14.57
N MET A 10 -21.11 3.31 -15.79
CA MET A 10 -22.16 2.33 -16.12
C MET A 10 -21.87 1.64 -17.43
N ASP A 11 -22.49 0.49 -17.64
CA ASP A 11 -22.61 -0.11 -18.97
C ASP A 11 -23.66 0.68 -19.76
N GLY A 12 -23.29 1.13 -20.95
CA GLY A 12 -24.17 2.03 -21.69
C GLY A 12 -23.62 2.48 -23.03
N TYR A 13 -23.92 3.71 -23.37
CA TYR A 13 -23.55 4.34 -24.64
C TYR A 13 -22.95 5.72 -24.40
N ALA A 14 -21.71 5.92 -24.82
CA ALA A 14 -21.04 7.21 -24.79
C ALA A 14 -21.48 8.03 -26.00
N ILE A 15 -21.89 9.27 -25.74
CA ILE A 15 -22.43 10.21 -26.74
C ILE A 15 -21.86 11.61 -26.49
N THR A 16 -21.94 12.46 -27.53
CA THR A 16 -21.91 13.91 -27.38
C THR A 16 -23.33 14.38 -27.08
N TYR A 17 -23.53 15.02 -25.92
CA TYR A 17 -24.85 15.50 -25.49
C TYR A 17 -25.42 16.50 -26.51
N LYS A 18 -26.67 16.31 -26.86
CA LYS A 18 -27.43 17.25 -27.67
C LYS A 18 -28.88 17.29 -27.16
N ALA A 19 -29.33 18.50 -26.79
CA ALA A 19 -30.69 18.70 -26.39
C ALA A 19 -31.65 18.24 -27.52
N ASP A 20 -32.74 17.59 -27.16
CA ASP A 20 -33.79 17.10 -28.07
C ASP A 20 -33.32 16.05 -29.09
N CYS A 21 -32.18 15.40 -28.91
CA CYS A 21 -31.73 14.26 -29.68
C CYS A 21 -31.91 12.99 -28.85
N ASN A 22 -32.70 12.04 -29.33
CA ASN A 22 -32.94 10.76 -28.66
C ASN A 22 -32.60 9.53 -29.53
N GLU A 23 -32.12 9.75 -30.74
CA GLU A 23 -31.71 8.67 -31.65
C GLU A 23 -30.24 8.81 -31.99
N TYR A 24 -29.49 7.72 -31.90
CA TYR A 24 -28.06 7.66 -32.16
C TYR A 24 -27.72 6.40 -32.96
N ILE A 25 -26.74 6.52 -33.87
CA ILE A 25 -26.16 5.40 -34.60
C ILE A 25 -24.99 4.83 -33.79
N VAL A 26 -24.95 3.54 -33.55
CA VAL A 26 -23.86 2.88 -32.81
C VAL A 26 -22.67 2.66 -33.75
N ASP A 27 -21.53 3.26 -33.47
CA ASP A 27 -20.33 3.12 -34.28
C ASP A 27 -19.49 1.89 -33.89
N GLY A 28 -19.57 1.47 -32.65
CA GLY A 28 -18.77 0.34 -32.14
C GLY A 28 -18.96 0.06 -30.67
N ILE A 29 -18.05 -0.76 -30.12
CA ILE A 29 -18.09 -1.20 -28.73
C ILE A 29 -16.72 -0.99 -28.09
N ILE A 30 -16.69 -0.38 -26.91
CA ILE A 30 -15.49 -0.19 -26.07
C ILE A 30 -15.58 -1.10 -24.86
N GLY A 31 -14.71 -2.10 -24.82
CA GLY A 31 -14.52 -2.94 -23.63
C GLY A 31 -13.55 -2.33 -22.61
N ALA A 32 -13.49 -2.92 -21.42
CA ALA A 32 -12.50 -2.55 -20.42
C ALA A 32 -11.06 -2.70 -20.98
N GLY A 33 -10.23 -1.68 -20.76
CA GLY A 33 -8.85 -1.65 -21.25
C GLY A 33 -8.69 -1.32 -22.74
N VAL A 34 -9.77 -1.01 -23.44
CA VAL A 34 -9.75 -0.58 -24.85
C VAL A 34 -9.97 0.91 -24.92
N VAL A 35 -9.15 1.60 -25.71
CA VAL A 35 -9.31 3.04 -26.01
C VAL A 35 -9.94 3.19 -27.39
N TRP A 36 -10.93 4.05 -27.49
CA TRP A 36 -11.56 4.40 -28.77
C TRP A 36 -10.76 5.52 -29.43
N GLU A 37 -10.20 5.25 -30.62
CA GLU A 37 -9.25 6.16 -31.27
C GLU A 37 -9.92 7.15 -32.27
N TYR A 38 -11.19 6.98 -32.54
CA TYR A 38 -11.90 7.79 -33.52
C TYR A 38 -12.82 8.83 -32.85
N PRO A 39 -13.06 9.99 -33.46
CA PRO A 39 -14.08 10.90 -32.98
C PRO A 39 -15.47 10.27 -33.09
N VAL A 40 -16.28 10.45 -32.07
CA VAL A 40 -17.71 10.11 -32.11
C VAL A 40 -18.46 11.36 -32.52
N GLU A 41 -19.12 11.30 -33.69
CA GLU A 41 -19.85 12.45 -34.25
C GLU A 41 -21.18 12.70 -33.52
N THR A 42 -21.71 13.91 -33.63
CA THR A 42 -23.04 14.23 -33.07
C THR A 42 -24.13 13.37 -33.74
N GLY A 43 -24.96 12.72 -32.95
CA GLY A 43 -25.95 11.75 -33.43
C GLY A 43 -25.40 10.32 -33.55
N HIS A 44 -24.16 10.12 -33.16
CA HIS A 44 -23.52 8.82 -33.05
C HIS A 44 -23.23 8.47 -31.58
N ALA A 45 -23.08 7.19 -31.31
CA ALA A 45 -22.80 6.62 -30.00
C ALA A 45 -21.79 5.49 -30.09
N VAL A 46 -21.04 5.27 -29.05
CA VAL A 46 -20.23 4.05 -28.90
C VAL A 46 -20.71 3.30 -27.67
N ARG A 47 -21.01 2.03 -27.81
CA ARG A 47 -21.36 1.18 -26.68
C ARG A 47 -20.14 1.05 -25.77
N ILE A 48 -20.30 1.34 -24.48
CA ILE A 48 -19.20 1.42 -23.52
C ILE A 48 -19.52 0.59 -22.29
N MET A 49 -18.48 -0.10 -21.76
CA MET A 49 -18.59 -0.87 -20.52
C MET A 49 -18.09 -0.06 -19.33
N THR A 50 -18.60 -0.36 -18.16
CA THR A 50 -18.18 0.22 -16.89
C THR A 50 -16.65 0.19 -16.73
N GLY A 51 -16.06 1.33 -16.36
CA GLY A 51 -14.63 1.47 -16.19
C GLY A 51 -13.83 1.70 -17.47
N ALA A 52 -14.44 1.58 -18.65
CA ALA A 52 -13.78 1.89 -19.91
C ALA A 52 -13.57 3.40 -20.09
N PRO A 53 -12.49 3.83 -20.77
CA PRO A 53 -12.23 5.25 -21.03
C PRO A 53 -13.32 5.83 -21.92
N VAL A 54 -13.84 6.99 -21.51
CA VAL A 54 -14.82 7.74 -22.31
C VAL A 54 -14.08 8.44 -23.47
N PRO A 55 -14.52 8.33 -24.72
CA PRO A 55 -13.90 9.04 -25.82
C PRO A 55 -13.90 10.55 -25.61
N ASP A 56 -12.83 11.25 -25.99
CA ASP A 56 -12.65 12.69 -25.77
C ASP A 56 -13.76 13.55 -26.38
N THR A 57 -14.44 13.05 -27.42
CA THR A 57 -15.57 13.73 -28.07
C THR A 57 -16.90 13.47 -27.40
N CYS A 58 -16.95 12.55 -26.41
CA CYS A 58 -18.16 12.23 -25.66
C CYS A 58 -18.11 12.94 -24.29
N ASP A 59 -19.27 13.42 -23.89
CA ASP A 59 -19.45 14.14 -22.62
C ASP A 59 -20.57 13.54 -21.74
N THR A 60 -21.17 12.44 -22.17
CA THR A 60 -22.31 11.82 -21.49
C THR A 60 -22.33 10.31 -21.77
N VAL A 61 -22.67 9.52 -20.75
CA VAL A 61 -22.95 8.09 -20.90
C VAL A 61 -24.41 7.83 -20.55
N ILE A 62 -25.12 7.16 -21.43
CA ILE A 62 -26.51 6.72 -21.21
C ILE A 62 -26.50 5.26 -20.80
N MET A 63 -27.18 4.94 -19.69
CA MET A 63 -27.27 3.54 -19.22
C MET A 63 -27.98 2.66 -20.26
N GLN A 64 -27.50 1.44 -20.45
CA GLN A 64 -28.09 0.51 -21.43
C GLN A 64 -29.56 0.22 -21.14
N GLU A 65 -30.00 0.29 -19.87
CA GLU A 65 -31.41 0.08 -19.47
C GLU A 65 -32.34 1.19 -19.93
N GLN A 66 -31.79 2.34 -20.31
CA GLN A 66 -32.54 3.48 -20.86
C GLN A 66 -32.56 3.52 -22.39
N VAL A 67 -32.09 2.48 -23.01
CA VAL A 67 -31.93 2.43 -24.46
C VAL A 67 -32.76 1.28 -25.07
N VAL A 68 -33.42 1.58 -26.20
CA VAL A 68 -34.10 0.62 -27.01
C VAL A 68 -33.40 0.50 -28.36
N GLY A 69 -33.16 -0.72 -28.79
CA GLY A 69 -32.43 -1.06 -30.02
C GLY A 69 -31.53 -2.27 -29.79
N SER A 70 -30.94 -2.79 -30.85
CA SER A 70 -30.04 -3.95 -30.74
C SER A 70 -28.69 -3.60 -30.13
N GLY A 71 -28.26 -2.33 -30.26
CA GLY A 71 -26.97 -1.86 -29.82
C GLY A 71 -25.77 -2.41 -30.59
N GLU A 72 -26.04 -3.10 -31.73
CA GLU A 72 -24.98 -3.58 -32.60
C GLU A 72 -24.44 -2.46 -33.49
N PRO A 73 -23.13 -2.48 -33.83
CA PRO A 73 -22.55 -1.49 -34.73
C PRO A 73 -23.34 -1.33 -36.04
N GLY A 74 -23.57 -0.09 -36.46
CA GLY A 74 -24.34 0.29 -37.62
C GLY A 74 -25.86 0.32 -37.41
N THR A 75 -26.35 0.02 -36.20
CA THR A 75 -27.77 0.10 -35.88
C THR A 75 -28.13 1.39 -35.15
N THR A 76 -29.37 1.81 -35.24
CA THR A 76 -29.89 2.95 -34.47
C THR A 76 -30.44 2.49 -33.14
N ILE A 77 -30.10 3.26 -32.10
CA ILE A 77 -30.64 3.15 -30.75
C ILE A 77 -31.50 4.38 -30.43
N THR A 78 -32.53 4.16 -29.61
CA THR A 78 -33.38 5.26 -29.11
C THR A 78 -33.30 5.34 -27.61
N ILE A 79 -32.99 6.51 -27.09
CA ILE A 79 -32.89 6.77 -25.66
C ILE A 79 -34.27 7.04 -25.09
N GLN A 80 -34.59 6.32 -24.01
CA GLN A 80 -35.82 6.50 -23.23
C GLN A 80 -35.49 7.10 -21.88
N GLY A 81 -35.99 8.30 -21.62
CA GLY A 81 -35.80 8.99 -20.37
C GLY A 81 -35.16 10.37 -20.51
N LYS A 82 -34.80 10.93 -19.38
CA LYS A 82 -34.11 12.22 -19.33
C LYS A 82 -32.67 11.99 -18.97
N TYR A 83 -31.78 12.69 -19.61
CA TYR A 83 -30.36 12.70 -19.33
C TYR A 83 -29.80 14.11 -19.50
N THR A 84 -28.66 14.37 -18.91
CA THR A 84 -27.99 15.65 -18.93
C THR A 84 -26.51 15.48 -19.29
N CYS A 85 -25.89 16.53 -19.79
CA CYS A 85 -24.45 16.54 -20.03
C CYS A 85 -23.68 16.21 -18.74
N GLY A 86 -22.75 15.29 -18.84
CA GLY A 86 -21.92 14.82 -17.73
C GLY A 86 -22.46 13.57 -17.01
N ASP A 87 -23.67 13.10 -17.34
CA ASP A 87 -24.23 11.94 -16.68
C ASP A 87 -23.33 10.70 -16.86
N HIS A 88 -23.16 9.94 -15.76
CA HIS A 88 -22.48 8.65 -15.68
C HIS A 88 -21.02 8.64 -16.15
N ILE A 89 -20.33 9.78 -16.11
CA ILE A 89 -18.88 9.87 -16.30
C ILE A 89 -18.23 10.13 -14.95
N ILE A 90 -17.27 9.29 -14.60
CA ILE A 90 -16.35 9.52 -13.49
C ILE A 90 -15.17 10.32 -14.03
N PRO A 91 -14.99 11.59 -13.62
CA PRO A 91 -13.91 12.42 -14.14
C PRO A 91 -12.52 11.94 -13.70
N GLN A 92 -11.51 12.29 -14.49
CA GLN A 92 -10.12 12.08 -14.12
C GLN A 92 -9.82 12.75 -12.77
N GLY A 93 -9.16 12.04 -11.87
CA GLY A 93 -8.73 12.57 -10.58
C GLY A 93 -9.84 12.75 -9.52
N GLU A 94 -11.05 12.22 -9.75
CA GLU A 94 -12.16 12.35 -8.80
C GLU A 94 -11.83 11.73 -7.44
N GLU A 95 -11.20 10.57 -7.41
CA GLU A 95 -10.81 9.91 -6.15
C GLU A 95 -9.58 10.58 -5.53
N CYS A 96 -8.59 10.93 -6.37
CA CYS A 96 -7.36 11.56 -5.93
C CYS A 96 -6.70 12.34 -7.07
N SER A 97 -6.49 13.63 -6.88
CA SER A 97 -5.81 14.49 -7.86
C SER A 97 -4.29 14.38 -7.73
N ALA A 98 -3.59 14.48 -8.85
CA ALA A 98 -2.13 14.50 -8.88
C ALA A 98 -1.56 15.61 -7.98
N GLY A 99 -0.52 15.26 -7.21
CA GLY A 99 0.08 16.17 -6.22
C GLY A 99 -0.54 16.10 -4.83
N THR A 100 -1.65 15.39 -4.64
CA THR A 100 -2.23 15.16 -3.31
C THR A 100 -1.38 14.17 -2.51
N THR A 101 -1.12 14.48 -1.24
CA THR A 101 -0.45 13.55 -0.34
C THR A 101 -1.44 12.49 0.13
N VAL A 102 -1.36 11.29 -0.41
CA VAL A 102 -2.23 10.16 -0.05
C VAL A 102 -1.75 9.46 1.22
N ILE A 103 -0.43 9.28 1.34
CA ILE A 103 0.20 8.61 2.49
C ILE A 103 1.23 9.58 3.09
N PRO A 104 0.94 10.16 4.27
CA PRO A 104 1.87 11.05 4.95
C PRO A 104 3.16 10.32 5.38
N ARG A 105 4.24 11.09 5.49
CA ARG A 105 5.50 10.59 6.06
C ARG A 105 5.28 10.13 7.51
N GLY A 106 5.85 8.97 7.86
CA GLY A 106 5.72 8.36 9.18
C GLY A 106 4.54 7.39 9.30
N THR A 107 3.76 7.21 8.22
CA THR A 107 2.71 6.20 8.19
C THR A 107 3.32 4.79 8.24
N GLU A 108 2.77 3.93 9.07
CA GLU A 108 3.13 2.51 9.11
C GLU A 108 2.70 1.82 7.82
N ILE A 109 3.60 1.02 7.23
CA ILE A 109 3.34 0.30 5.99
C ILE A 109 2.59 -1.01 6.28
N THR A 110 1.28 -0.90 6.42
CA THR A 110 0.37 -2.03 6.55
C THR A 110 0.01 -2.62 5.17
N SER A 111 -0.66 -3.76 5.14
CA SER A 111 -1.18 -4.35 3.90
C SER A 111 -2.12 -3.40 3.13
N THR A 112 -2.93 -2.61 3.85
CA THR A 112 -3.81 -1.59 3.25
C THR A 112 -2.99 -0.50 2.57
N VAL A 113 -1.93 0.02 3.22
CA VAL A 113 -1.03 1.02 2.63
C VAL A 113 -0.30 0.45 1.41
N GLN A 114 0.13 -0.81 1.47
CA GLN A 114 0.73 -1.49 0.32
C GLN A 114 -0.24 -1.59 -0.87
N THR A 115 -1.52 -1.89 -0.60
CA THR A 115 -2.57 -1.93 -1.63
C THR A 115 -2.74 -0.57 -2.32
N ILE A 116 -2.79 0.52 -1.54
CA ILE A 116 -2.89 1.87 -2.08
C ILE A 116 -1.66 2.21 -2.93
N LEU A 117 -0.46 1.97 -2.41
CA LEU A 117 0.80 2.22 -3.14
C LEU A 117 0.86 1.45 -4.46
N THR A 118 0.47 0.17 -4.43
CA THR A 118 0.43 -0.67 -5.63
C THR A 118 -0.59 -0.15 -6.64
N GLY A 119 -1.78 0.26 -6.18
CA GLY A 119 -2.82 0.87 -7.03
C GLY A 119 -2.37 2.20 -7.67
N LEU A 120 -1.46 2.92 -7.00
CA LEU A 120 -0.83 4.13 -7.53
C LEU A 120 0.40 3.85 -8.43
N GLY A 121 0.78 2.56 -8.61
CA GLY A 121 1.89 2.15 -9.48
C GLY A 121 3.27 2.22 -8.83
N PHE A 122 3.39 2.40 -7.51
CA PHE A 122 4.68 2.37 -6.83
C PHE A 122 5.20 0.94 -6.70
N THR A 123 6.42 0.70 -7.15
CA THR A 123 7.15 -0.56 -6.97
C THR A 123 8.12 -0.52 -5.79
N GLU A 124 8.61 0.67 -5.46
CA GLU A 124 9.57 0.91 -4.39
C GLU A 124 9.25 2.22 -3.66
N ILE A 125 9.45 2.23 -2.36
CA ILE A 125 9.33 3.42 -1.52
C ILE A 125 10.48 3.50 -0.52
N ASN A 126 10.85 4.71 -0.12
CA ASN A 126 11.81 4.91 0.96
C ASN A 126 11.12 4.78 2.32
N VAL A 127 11.61 3.86 3.13
CA VAL A 127 11.15 3.65 4.50
C VAL A 127 12.26 3.90 5.52
N ASN A 128 11.90 4.15 6.77
CA ASN A 128 12.88 4.19 7.84
C ASN A 128 13.48 2.79 8.02
N ALA A 129 14.79 2.71 8.18
CA ALA A 129 15.44 1.46 8.52
C ALA A 129 15.01 1.01 9.93
N MET A 130 14.82 -0.29 10.10
CA MET A 130 14.61 -0.87 11.44
C MET A 130 15.88 -0.65 12.28
N PRO A 131 15.73 -0.21 13.53
CA PRO A 131 16.86 0.00 14.43
C PRO A 131 17.66 -1.30 14.66
N ARG A 132 18.96 -1.14 14.86
CA ARG A 132 19.85 -2.21 15.32
C ARG A 132 19.79 -2.25 16.84
N VAL A 133 19.52 -3.41 17.42
CA VAL A 133 19.36 -3.57 18.87
C VAL A 133 20.53 -4.37 19.41
N LEU A 134 21.16 -3.85 20.48
CA LEU A 134 22.12 -4.58 21.31
C LEU A 134 21.42 -4.99 22.59
N VAL A 135 21.33 -6.28 22.84
CA VAL A 135 20.81 -6.85 24.08
C VAL A 135 21.99 -7.26 24.95
N LEU A 136 22.07 -6.69 26.13
CA LEU A 136 23.08 -7.04 27.11
C LEU A 136 22.44 -7.80 28.28
N THR A 137 22.99 -8.94 28.62
CA THR A 137 22.67 -9.65 29.86
C THR A 137 23.91 -9.71 30.73
N SER A 138 23.75 -9.61 32.04
CA SER A 138 24.89 -9.69 32.97
C SER A 138 24.60 -10.61 34.15
N GLY A 139 25.63 -11.05 34.79
CA GLY A 139 25.62 -11.90 36.00
C GLY A 139 26.62 -13.05 35.89
N HIS A 140 27.51 -13.14 36.85
CA HIS A 140 28.48 -14.25 36.89
C HIS A 140 27.82 -15.61 37.13
N GLU A 141 26.60 -15.62 37.67
CA GLU A 141 25.78 -16.82 37.86
C GLU A 141 25.09 -17.31 36.56
N VAL A 142 25.00 -16.42 35.58
CA VAL A 142 24.26 -16.70 34.32
C VAL A 142 25.16 -17.40 33.31
N ILE A 143 24.72 -18.55 32.81
CA ILE A 143 25.42 -19.34 31.78
C ILE A 143 24.53 -19.51 30.55
N GLU A 144 25.14 -19.80 29.41
CA GLU A 144 24.38 -20.07 28.19
C GLU A 144 23.79 -21.48 28.15
N PRO A 145 22.62 -21.68 27.55
CA PRO A 145 22.05 -22.99 27.31
C PRO A 145 23.04 -23.87 26.54
N GLY A 146 23.23 -25.12 27.02
CA GLY A 146 24.23 -26.05 26.48
C GLY A 146 25.47 -26.22 27.34
N GLU A 147 25.76 -25.28 28.23
CA GLU A 147 26.79 -25.41 29.23
C GLU A 147 26.30 -26.28 30.39
N SER A 148 27.27 -26.92 31.15
CA SER A 148 26.93 -27.75 32.27
C SER A 148 26.48 -26.93 33.48
N LEU A 149 25.26 -27.18 33.95
CA LEU A 149 24.71 -26.48 35.11
C LEU A 149 25.45 -26.93 36.39
N THR A 150 26.09 -26.02 37.03
CA THR A 150 26.78 -26.23 38.34
C THR A 150 26.02 -25.52 39.47
N PRO A 151 26.21 -25.93 40.75
CA PRO A 151 25.60 -25.23 41.87
C PRO A 151 25.85 -23.72 41.85
N GLY A 152 24.78 -22.91 42.00
CA GLY A 152 24.85 -21.46 41.98
C GLY A 152 24.75 -20.84 40.57
N LYS A 153 24.65 -21.62 39.51
CA LYS A 153 24.47 -21.12 38.14
C LYS A 153 23.02 -21.30 37.67
N ILE A 154 22.61 -20.40 36.78
CA ILE A 154 21.29 -20.40 36.11
C ILE A 154 21.46 -20.19 34.61
N TYR A 155 20.54 -20.68 33.80
CA TYR A 155 20.56 -20.43 32.35
C TYR A 155 20.04 -19.05 32.00
N ASN A 156 20.62 -18.46 30.96
CA ASN A 156 20.28 -17.16 30.42
C ASN A 156 18.89 -17.18 29.69
N SER A 157 17.82 -17.23 30.45
CA SER A 157 16.46 -17.15 29.90
C SER A 157 16.06 -15.74 29.45
N ASN A 158 16.66 -14.70 30.07
CA ASN A 158 16.39 -13.31 29.70
C ASN A 158 16.82 -13.00 28.25
N ARG A 159 17.94 -13.57 27.80
CA ARG A 159 18.34 -13.50 26.39
C ARG A 159 17.23 -14.01 25.47
N ALA A 160 16.76 -15.24 25.71
CA ALA A 160 15.74 -15.84 24.86
C ALA A 160 14.44 -15.03 24.85
N MET A 161 14.01 -14.57 26.03
CA MET A 161 12.81 -13.77 26.18
C MET A 161 12.92 -12.41 25.45
N ILE A 162 13.98 -11.66 25.70
CA ILE A 162 14.12 -10.30 25.14
C ILE A 162 14.33 -10.36 23.62
N CYS A 163 15.20 -11.26 23.15
CA CYS A 163 15.42 -11.41 21.71
C CYS A 163 14.16 -11.90 20.99
N GLY A 164 13.44 -12.87 21.53
CA GLY A 164 12.19 -13.35 20.95
C GLY A 164 11.11 -12.28 20.88
N LEU A 165 10.92 -11.48 21.94
CA LEU A 165 9.98 -10.37 21.91
C LEU A 165 10.36 -9.29 20.86
N LEU A 166 11.65 -9.04 20.68
CA LEU A 166 12.11 -8.11 19.63
C LEU A 166 11.87 -8.67 18.23
N GLU A 167 12.10 -9.97 18.03
CA GLU A 167 11.80 -10.67 16.76
C GLU A 167 10.30 -10.61 16.45
N ASP A 168 9.43 -10.86 17.43
CA ASP A 168 7.97 -10.75 17.29
C ASP A 168 7.52 -9.33 16.93
N LEU A 169 8.26 -8.30 17.39
CA LEU A 169 8.06 -6.91 17.01
C LEU A 169 8.66 -6.55 15.63
N GLY A 170 9.27 -7.51 14.94
CA GLY A 170 9.81 -7.33 13.60
C GLY A 170 11.25 -6.81 13.53
N PHE A 171 11.97 -6.71 14.65
CA PHE A 171 13.40 -6.34 14.66
C PHE A 171 14.22 -7.50 14.06
N GLN A 172 15.02 -7.22 13.04
CA GLN A 172 15.83 -8.20 12.32
C GLN A 172 17.32 -8.14 12.67
N LYS A 173 17.78 -7.02 13.24
CA LYS A 173 19.18 -6.76 13.55
C LYS A 173 19.36 -6.70 15.06
N ILE A 174 19.35 -7.87 15.68
CA ILE A 174 19.52 -8.04 17.13
C ILE A 174 20.89 -8.67 17.37
N THR A 175 21.72 -8.02 18.17
CA THR A 175 22.98 -8.53 18.66
C THR A 175 22.84 -8.77 20.16
N HIS A 176 23.18 -9.94 20.63
CA HIS A 176 23.24 -10.25 22.07
C HIS A 176 24.67 -10.35 22.53
N TYR A 177 24.95 -9.86 23.72
CA TYR A 177 26.21 -10.05 24.42
C TYR A 177 25.96 -10.26 25.92
N HIS A 178 26.60 -11.29 26.48
CA HIS A 178 26.59 -11.54 27.90
C HIS A 178 27.84 -10.93 28.53
N VAL A 179 27.67 -10.02 29.49
CA VAL A 179 28.73 -9.31 30.19
C VAL A 179 29.07 -10.07 31.45
N SER A 180 30.32 -10.49 31.57
CA SER A 180 30.82 -11.01 32.83
C SER A 180 31.02 -9.82 33.79
N ASP A 181 30.43 -9.92 34.97
CA ASP A 181 30.60 -8.93 36.06
C ASP A 181 31.72 -9.31 37.04
N SER A 182 32.66 -10.19 36.63
CA SER A 182 33.84 -10.47 37.43
C SER A 182 34.77 -9.28 37.45
N PRO A 183 35.33 -8.91 38.61
CA PRO A 183 36.23 -7.77 38.73
C PRO A 183 37.44 -7.81 37.78
N GLU A 184 37.94 -9.03 37.49
CA GLU A 184 39.12 -9.25 36.67
C GLU A 184 38.84 -9.01 35.15
N ALA A 185 37.60 -9.17 34.72
CA ALA A 185 37.19 -9.02 33.31
C ALA A 185 36.62 -7.64 33.03
N LEU A 186 36.25 -6.84 34.02
CA LEU A 186 35.37 -5.68 33.89
C LEU A 186 35.86 -4.67 32.84
N ASP A 187 37.16 -4.29 32.86
CA ASP A 187 37.70 -3.30 31.91
C ASP A 187 37.62 -3.78 30.45
N SER A 188 37.94 -5.07 30.22
CA SER A 188 37.86 -5.67 28.87
C SER A 188 36.41 -5.82 28.37
N GLU A 189 35.48 -6.10 29.28
CA GLU A 189 34.06 -6.18 29.01
C GLU A 189 33.48 -4.82 28.64
N ILE A 190 33.84 -3.76 29.38
CA ILE A 190 33.43 -2.39 29.08
C ILE A 190 33.91 -1.98 27.69
N ASP A 191 35.16 -2.20 27.36
CA ASP A 191 35.71 -1.89 26.03
C ASP A 191 34.98 -2.65 24.91
N HIS A 192 34.63 -3.90 25.14
CA HIS A 192 33.90 -4.70 24.17
C HIS A 192 32.47 -4.18 23.98
N VAL A 193 31.75 -3.91 25.06
CA VAL A 193 30.41 -3.32 25.03
C VAL A 193 30.40 -1.96 24.32
N LEU A 194 31.39 -1.12 24.59
CA LEU A 194 31.55 0.18 23.93
C LEU A 194 31.80 0.06 22.42
N LYS A 195 32.48 -1.01 21.97
CA LYS A 195 32.63 -1.29 20.53
C LYS A 195 31.33 -1.74 19.90
N LEU A 196 30.59 -2.63 20.56
CA LEU A 196 29.27 -3.11 20.09
C LEU A 196 28.23 -1.98 20.04
N SER A 197 28.23 -1.12 21.08
CA SER A 197 27.28 0.00 21.20
C SER A 197 27.38 1.02 20.06
N LYS A 198 28.56 1.21 19.46
CA LYS A 198 28.76 2.10 18.30
C LYS A 198 27.95 1.66 17.06
N ASN A 199 27.60 0.38 17.00
CA ASN A 199 26.84 -0.21 15.91
C ASN A 199 25.37 -0.48 16.27
N ALA A 200 24.92 -0.04 17.44
CA ALA A 200 23.54 -0.19 17.90
C ALA A 200 22.83 1.17 17.92
N ASP A 201 21.55 1.15 17.60
CA ASP A 201 20.66 2.31 17.68
C ASP A 201 19.87 2.28 19.00
N ILE A 202 19.66 1.07 19.55
CA ILE A 202 19.00 0.81 20.84
C ILE A 202 19.85 -0.17 21.63
N ILE A 203 20.02 0.08 22.93
CA ILE A 203 20.66 -0.84 23.87
C ILE A 203 19.65 -1.21 24.95
N ILE A 204 19.45 -2.51 25.15
CA ILE A 204 18.60 -3.06 26.21
C ILE A 204 19.49 -3.88 27.14
N SER A 205 19.49 -3.56 28.40
CA SER A 205 20.26 -4.33 29.40
C SER A 205 19.34 -5.02 30.42
N SER A 206 19.69 -6.24 30.77
CA SER A 206 19.05 -7.01 31.84
C SER A 206 20.12 -7.49 32.82
N GLY A 207 19.96 -7.08 34.08
CA GLY A 207 20.90 -7.30 35.17
C GLY A 207 21.55 -6.03 35.67
N GLY A 208 22.33 -6.11 36.74
CA GLY A 208 23.06 -4.99 37.30
C GLY A 208 22.22 -3.94 38.03
N VAL A 209 20.97 -4.24 38.38
CA VAL A 209 20.01 -3.31 39.00
C VAL A 209 19.70 -3.64 40.48
N SER A 210 20.39 -4.60 41.05
CA SER A 210 20.22 -4.93 42.48
C SER A 210 21.05 -3.97 43.34
N VAL A 211 20.38 -3.27 44.21
CA VAL A 211 21.03 -2.66 45.39
C VAL A 211 21.26 -3.78 46.37
N GLY A 212 22.51 -4.18 46.48
CA GLY A 212 22.96 -5.08 47.53
C GLY A 212 22.89 -4.44 48.91
#